data_a282056fe6fbafc133626db98426decf
#
_entry.id   a282056fe6fbafc133626db98426decf
#
_cell.length_a   1.000
_cell.length_b   1.000
_cell.length_c   1.000
_cell.angle_alpha   90.00
_cell.angle_beta   90.00
_cell.angle_gamma   90.00
#
_symmetry.space_group_name_H-M   'P 1'
#
loop_
_entity.id
_entity.type
_entity.pdbx_description
1 polymer ?
#
loop_
_entity_poly.entity_id
_entity_poly.type
_entity_poly.pdbx_seq_one_letter_code
_entity_poly.pdbx_strand_id
1 'polypeptide(L)'
;MTLPQRFMGLMSGTSLDGVDGVLAHINAQGQLTVQTHAFAAFDAPFKAALMALHQSGPDELHRSALAGNQIARHYAQVVQDLLRSSGLQAHDIAAIGAHGQTVRHRPLEFDGDTALHRAPVGYSLQLINPSLLAELTRIDVVADFRNRDLAAGGQGAPLVPAFHQGIFGRTGSCVAVLNIGGISNLSVLHANGSVLGWDCGPGNALMDHWCTTHTGAPFDDNGAWSATGKVLPCVLTGLLAEAFLQRLPPKSTGRDLFNPAWLEARLPADALLPQDIQATLTEFTAMACAQDMQRHAAPAQELIVCGGGALNGQLMHRLAHHLPRVQVVSSELRGLPPLQVEAAAFAWLAAKTMRRETSSLPSVTGAQGARVLGAIYPR
;
A
#
# COMPACT_ATOMS: atom_id res chain seq x y z
N MET A 1 21.90 21.03 18.61
CA MET A 1 21.82 19.55 18.56
C MET A 1 21.13 19.18 17.25
N THR A 2 21.80 18.42 16.40
CA THR A 2 21.17 17.86 15.20
C THR A 2 20.12 16.86 15.65
N LEU A 3 18.88 16.98 15.13
CA LEU A 3 17.79 16.01 15.41
C LEU A 3 18.25 14.60 15.03
N PRO A 4 17.86 13.58 15.79
CA PRO A 4 18.10 12.19 15.38
C PRO A 4 17.57 11.99 13.96
N GLN A 5 18.35 11.30 13.14
CA GLN A 5 17.98 11.04 11.72
C GLN A 5 17.35 9.66 11.56
N ARG A 6 17.05 8.96 12.64
CA ARG A 6 16.42 7.64 12.64
C ARG A 6 14.93 7.76 12.90
N PHE A 7 14.18 7.14 12.05
CA PHE A 7 12.72 7.08 12.11
C PHE A 7 12.27 5.62 12.00
N MET A 8 11.17 5.29 12.64
CA MET A 8 10.51 4.02 12.44
C MET A 8 9.23 4.24 11.64
N GLY A 9 8.92 3.35 10.71
CA GLY A 9 7.66 3.34 10.00
C GLY A 9 6.94 2.03 10.25
N LEU A 10 5.65 2.12 10.56
CA LEU A 10 4.80 0.98 10.90
C LEU A 10 3.56 0.99 10.02
N MET A 11 3.29 -0.14 9.38
CA MET A 11 2.18 -0.33 8.45
C MET A 11 1.42 -1.61 8.78
N SER A 12 0.09 -1.52 8.76
CA SER A 12 -0.79 -2.68 8.65
C SER A 12 -1.76 -2.45 7.50
N GLY A 13 -1.72 -3.36 6.53
CA GLY A 13 -2.48 -3.27 5.28
C GLY A 13 -3.88 -3.85 5.38
N THR A 14 -4.65 -3.71 4.30
CA THR A 14 -6.00 -4.28 4.18
C THR A 14 -6.03 -5.81 4.05
N SER A 15 -4.88 -6.46 3.87
CA SER A 15 -4.72 -7.92 3.94
C SER A 15 -4.92 -8.45 5.36
N LEU A 16 -4.75 -7.60 6.40
CA LEU A 16 -4.86 -7.96 7.81
C LEU A 16 -3.85 -9.03 8.25
N ASP A 17 -2.70 -9.14 7.60
CA ASP A 17 -1.71 -10.17 7.89
C ASP A 17 -0.98 -9.89 9.20
N GLY A 18 -0.70 -8.62 9.47
CA GLY A 18 0.03 -8.19 10.65
C GLY A 18 0.53 -6.75 10.52
N VAL A 19 1.58 -6.47 11.24
CA VAL A 19 2.27 -5.17 11.26
C VAL A 19 3.66 -5.34 10.69
N ASP A 20 3.93 -4.63 9.59
CA ASP A 20 5.28 -4.44 9.07
C ASP A 20 5.92 -3.20 9.69
N GLY A 21 7.16 -3.31 10.11
CA GLY A 21 7.93 -2.21 10.67
C GLY A 21 9.33 -2.13 10.10
N VAL A 22 9.80 -0.92 9.86
CA VAL A 22 11.18 -0.64 9.48
C VAL A 22 11.81 0.40 10.41
N LEU A 23 13.10 0.24 10.66
CA LEU A 23 13.96 1.30 11.15
C LEU A 23 14.72 1.87 9.97
N ALA A 24 14.58 3.17 9.73
CA ALA A 24 15.21 3.86 8.62
C ALA A 24 16.06 5.04 9.10
N HIS A 25 17.20 5.23 8.46
CA HIS A 25 17.99 6.46 8.53
C HIS A 25 17.54 7.38 7.38
N ILE A 26 17.19 8.64 7.70
CA ILE A 26 16.74 9.63 6.72
C ILE A 26 17.61 10.88 6.89
N ASN A 27 18.52 11.11 5.94
CA ASN A 27 19.45 12.25 5.98
C ASN A 27 18.73 13.59 5.73
N ALA A 28 19.48 14.69 5.80
CA ALA A 28 18.96 16.03 5.60
C ALA A 28 18.40 16.27 4.19
N GLN A 29 18.88 15.53 3.20
CA GLN A 29 18.43 15.58 1.81
C GLN A 29 17.17 14.72 1.56
N GLY A 30 16.67 14.00 2.58
CA GLY A 30 15.50 13.13 2.49
C GLY A 30 15.79 11.74 1.90
N GLN A 31 17.07 11.39 1.69
CA GLN A 31 17.45 10.05 1.25
C GLN A 31 17.25 9.08 2.41
N LEU A 32 16.62 7.95 2.12
CA LEU A 32 16.25 6.93 3.10
C LEU A 32 17.08 5.66 2.89
N THR A 33 17.54 5.09 3.99
CA THR A 33 18.16 3.75 4.02
C THR A 33 17.52 2.96 5.14
N VAL A 34 16.91 1.81 4.81
CA VAL A 34 16.39 0.87 5.82
C VAL A 34 17.56 0.15 6.47
N GLN A 35 17.58 0.17 7.81
CA GLN A 35 18.62 -0.45 8.63
C GLN A 35 18.19 -1.85 9.11
N THR A 36 16.94 -2.01 9.50
CA THR A 36 16.36 -3.29 9.94
C THR A 36 14.84 -3.30 9.75
N HIS A 37 14.28 -4.49 9.75
CA HIS A 37 12.86 -4.77 9.56
C HIS A 37 12.38 -5.75 10.61
N ALA A 38 11.13 -5.63 11.04
CA ALA A 38 10.43 -6.58 11.89
C ALA A 38 8.97 -6.72 11.45
N PHE A 39 8.39 -7.88 11.70
CA PHE A 39 7.00 -8.19 11.39
C PHE A 39 6.34 -8.91 12.58
N ALA A 40 5.12 -8.51 12.91
CA ALA A 40 4.28 -9.20 13.88
C ALA A 40 2.93 -9.58 13.26
N ALA A 41 2.65 -10.87 13.15
CA ALA A 41 1.39 -11.36 12.60
C ALA A 41 0.22 -11.09 13.55
N PHE A 42 -0.95 -10.80 12.99
CA PHE A 42 -2.19 -10.81 13.75
C PHE A 42 -2.69 -12.25 13.91
N ASP A 43 -3.20 -12.59 15.07
CA ASP A 43 -3.87 -13.86 15.29
C ASP A 43 -5.25 -13.92 14.60
N ALA A 44 -5.78 -15.12 14.39
CA ALA A 44 -7.04 -15.31 13.68
C ALA A 44 -8.24 -14.62 14.36
N PRO A 45 -8.41 -14.65 15.70
CA PRO A 45 -9.44 -13.90 16.39
C PRO A 45 -9.38 -12.40 16.15
N PHE A 46 -8.18 -11.81 16.20
CA PHE A 46 -8.02 -10.37 15.97
C PHE A 46 -8.26 -9.99 14.50
N LYS A 47 -7.80 -10.81 13.53
CA LYS A 47 -8.15 -10.64 12.11
C LYS A 47 -9.66 -10.61 11.89
N ALA A 48 -10.40 -11.54 12.51
CA ALA A 48 -11.85 -11.60 12.41
C ALA A 48 -12.51 -10.36 13.03
N ALA A 49 -12.02 -9.87 14.17
CA ALA A 49 -12.51 -8.65 14.81
C ALA A 49 -12.30 -7.42 13.94
N LEU A 50 -11.12 -7.26 13.32
CA LEU A 50 -10.82 -6.18 12.39
C LEU A 50 -11.68 -6.27 11.13
N MET A 51 -11.84 -7.47 10.56
CA MET A 51 -12.69 -7.68 9.39
C MET A 51 -14.13 -7.27 9.65
N ALA A 52 -14.69 -7.59 10.83
CA ALA A 52 -16.03 -7.20 11.22
C ALA A 52 -16.21 -5.67 11.33
N LEU A 53 -15.15 -4.90 11.49
CA LEU A 53 -15.18 -3.43 11.54
C LEU A 53 -15.15 -2.77 10.16
N HIS A 54 -15.00 -3.52 9.07
CA HIS A 54 -15.15 -2.99 7.72
C HIS A 54 -16.61 -2.72 7.35
N GLN A 55 -17.55 -3.26 8.10
CA GLN A 55 -18.98 -3.05 7.96
C GLN A 55 -19.57 -2.52 9.26
N SER A 56 -20.69 -1.79 9.15
CA SER A 56 -21.44 -1.34 10.32
C SER A 56 -22.00 -2.52 11.11
N GLY A 57 -21.98 -2.43 12.42
CA GLY A 57 -22.42 -3.51 13.27
C GLY A 57 -22.65 -3.07 14.72
N PRO A 58 -23.20 -3.97 15.56
CA PRO A 58 -23.48 -3.67 16.97
C PRO A 58 -22.24 -3.22 17.71
N ASP A 59 -22.37 -2.20 18.54
CA ASP A 59 -21.35 -1.66 19.44
C ASP A 59 -20.02 -1.32 18.74
N GLU A 60 -20.12 -0.83 17.52
CA GLU A 60 -18.96 -0.60 16.63
C GLU A 60 -17.94 0.37 17.25
N LEU A 61 -18.39 1.45 17.90
CA LEU A 61 -17.50 2.44 18.51
C LEU A 61 -16.65 1.82 19.63
N HIS A 62 -17.25 1.04 20.53
CA HIS A 62 -16.53 0.36 21.59
C HIS A 62 -15.52 -0.66 21.04
N ARG A 63 -15.95 -1.49 20.09
CA ARG A 63 -15.08 -2.48 19.43
C ARG A 63 -13.92 -1.81 18.70
N SER A 64 -14.17 -0.68 18.03
CA SER A 64 -13.13 0.10 17.33
C SER A 64 -12.11 0.67 18.30
N ALA A 65 -12.55 1.22 19.45
CA ALA A 65 -11.66 1.77 20.48
C ALA A 65 -10.75 0.68 21.05
N LEU A 66 -11.30 -0.50 21.39
CA LEU A 66 -10.51 -1.64 21.89
C LEU A 66 -9.55 -2.19 20.83
N ALA A 67 -9.98 -2.29 19.58
CA ALA A 67 -9.12 -2.71 18.47
C ALA A 67 -7.95 -1.71 18.25
N GLY A 68 -8.20 -0.40 18.36
CA GLY A 68 -7.16 0.63 18.30
C GLY A 68 -6.09 0.45 19.39
N ASN A 69 -6.48 0.09 20.60
CA ASN A 69 -5.54 -0.24 21.67
C ASN A 69 -4.74 -1.52 21.37
N GLN A 70 -5.38 -2.53 20.81
CA GLN A 70 -4.71 -3.78 20.46
C GLN A 70 -3.70 -3.57 19.32
N ILE A 71 -4.05 -2.79 18.30
CA ILE A 71 -3.11 -2.38 17.24
C ILE A 71 -1.90 -1.64 17.83
N ALA A 72 -2.12 -0.69 18.75
CA ALA A 72 -1.01 0.02 19.40
C ALA A 72 -0.05 -0.94 20.11
N ARG A 73 -0.55 -2.02 20.75
CA ARG A 73 0.31 -3.04 21.38
C ARG A 73 1.09 -3.86 20.36
N HIS A 74 0.47 -4.29 19.23
CA HIS A 74 1.20 -4.96 18.15
C HIS A 74 2.28 -4.05 17.56
N TYR A 75 1.98 -2.78 17.36
CA TYR A 75 2.94 -1.79 16.89
C TYR A 75 4.09 -1.62 17.88
N ALA A 76 3.80 -1.51 19.19
CA ALA A 76 4.83 -1.42 20.24
C ALA A 76 5.73 -2.67 20.27
N GLN A 77 5.17 -3.87 20.02
CA GLN A 77 5.97 -5.10 19.91
C GLN A 77 6.96 -5.01 18.75
N VAL A 78 6.52 -4.59 17.56
CA VAL A 78 7.39 -4.41 16.39
C VAL A 78 8.48 -3.37 16.67
N VAL A 79 8.15 -2.25 17.35
CA VAL A 79 9.14 -1.25 17.77
C VAL A 79 10.19 -1.84 18.69
N GLN A 80 9.79 -2.65 19.68
CA GLN A 80 10.72 -3.33 20.58
C GLN A 80 11.65 -4.30 19.83
N ASP A 81 11.11 -5.04 18.83
CA ASP A 81 11.90 -5.95 18.03
C ASP A 81 12.93 -5.20 17.16
N LEU A 82 12.53 -4.06 16.58
CA LEU A 82 13.43 -3.17 15.83
C LEU A 82 14.54 -2.59 16.71
N LEU A 83 14.21 -2.13 17.92
CA LEU A 83 15.20 -1.62 18.89
C LEU A 83 16.17 -2.74 19.31
N ARG A 84 15.65 -3.92 19.61
CA ARG A 84 16.45 -5.06 20.02
C ARG A 84 17.41 -5.51 18.91
N SER A 85 16.92 -5.64 17.67
CA SER A 85 17.74 -6.09 16.54
C SER A 85 18.81 -5.07 16.12
N SER A 86 18.54 -3.77 16.32
CA SER A 86 19.49 -2.70 15.99
C SER A 86 20.45 -2.33 17.13
N GLY A 87 20.22 -2.78 18.37
CA GLY A 87 20.96 -2.38 19.56
C GLY A 87 20.72 -0.92 19.99
N LEU A 88 19.68 -0.27 19.45
CA LEU A 88 19.32 1.13 19.74
C LEU A 88 18.36 1.23 20.92
N GLN A 89 18.26 2.45 21.49
CA GLN A 89 17.33 2.81 22.54
C GLN A 89 16.26 3.77 22.01
N ALA A 90 15.16 3.91 22.73
CA ALA A 90 14.06 4.79 22.33
C ALA A 90 14.51 6.23 22.03
N HIS A 91 15.47 6.77 22.79
CA HIS A 91 15.96 8.13 22.63
C HIS A 91 16.81 8.34 21.36
N ASP A 92 17.26 7.27 20.69
CA ASP A 92 17.97 7.34 19.43
C ASP A 92 17.02 7.53 18.22
N ILE A 93 15.71 7.39 18.44
CA ILE A 93 14.67 7.45 17.42
C ILE A 93 13.98 8.81 17.51
N ALA A 94 13.89 9.51 16.38
CA ALA A 94 13.26 10.82 16.30
C ALA A 94 11.73 10.75 16.41
N ALA A 95 11.12 9.81 15.71
CA ALA A 95 9.68 9.55 15.77
C ALA A 95 9.32 8.20 15.09
N ILE A 96 8.14 7.72 15.44
CA ILE A 96 7.46 6.60 14.78
C ILE A 96 6.40 7.16 13.85
N GLY A 97 6.38 6.77 12.56
CA GLY A 97 5.26 6.97 11.66
C GLY A 97 4.32 5.77 11.70
N ALA A 98 3.13 5.95 12.24
CA ALA A 98 2.17 4.89 12.45
C ALA A 98 0.95 5.06 11.55
N HIS A 99 0.78 4.17 10.56
CA HIS A 99 -0.39 4.22 9.66
C HIS A 99 -1.69 3.91 10.41
N GLY A 100 -1.67 2.90 11.26
CA GLY A 100 -2.86 2.29 11.82
C GLY A 100 -3.55 1.32 10.84
N GLN A 101 -4.68 0.73 11.24
CA GLN A 101 -5.45 -0.20 10.41
C GLN A 101 -6.66 0.49 9.80
N THR A 102 -6.67 0.64 8.49
CA THR A 102 -7.83 1.21 7.78
C THR A 102 -9.02 0.28 7.88
N VAL A 103 -10.15 0.79 8.37
CA VAL A 103 -11.43 0.10 8.45
C VAL A 103 -12.53 0.79 7.64
N ARG A 104 -12.40 2.09 7.38
CA ARG A 104 -13.26 2.87 6.49
C ARG A 104 -12.41 3.83 5.68
N HIS A 105 -12.73 3.96 4.41
CA HIS A 105 -12.18 5.01 3.56
C HIS A 105 -13.31 5.52 2.64
N ARG A 106 -13.85 6.70 2.99
CA ARG A 106 -15.05 7.28 2.38
C ARG A 106 -14.77 8.74 1.96
N PRO A 107 -13.85 8.97 1.04
CA PRO A 107 -13.45 10.32 0.66
C PRO A 107 -14.55 11.10 -0.08
N LEU A 108 -15.55 10.40 -0.64
CA LEU A 108 -16.65 11.00 -1.40
C LEU A 108 -18.00 10.93 -0.67
N GLU A 109 -18.05 10.40 0.56
CA GLU A 109 -19.22 10.44 1.42
C GLU A 109 -19.10 11.64 2.35
N PHE A 110 -19.85 12.70 2.05
CA PHE A 110 -19.67 14.01 2.65
C PHE A 110 -20.62 14.28 3.83
N ASP A 111 -20.13 15.09 4.78
CA ASP A 111 -20.98 15.77 5.75
C ASP A 111 -21.84 16.82 5.00
N GLY A 112 -23.09 16.54 4.81
CA GLY A 112 -23.99 17.30 3.95
C GLY A 112 -24.50 18.63 4.55
N ASP A 113 -23.65 19.48 5.15
CA ASP A 113 -24.12 20.79 5.65
C ASP A 113 -24.20 21.84 4.52
N THR A 114 -25.28 21.74 3.72
CA THR A 114 -25.59 22.72 2.68
C THR A 114 -26.03 24.07 3.25
N ALA A 115 -26.44 24.13 4.53
CA ALA A 115 -26.90 25.36 5.16
C ALA A 115 -25.78 26.35 5.45
N LEU A 116 -24.56 25.87 5.66
CA LEU A 116 -23.39 26.70 5.91
C LEU A 116 -22.55 27.01 4.67
N HIS A 117 -22.97 26.55 3.48
CA HIS A 117 -22.24 26.69 2.20
C HIS A 117 -20.76 26.26 2.28
N ARG A 118 -20.45 25.28 3.13
CA ARG A 118 -19.10 24.74 3.26
C ARG A 118 -18.85 23.65 2.23
N ALA A 119 -17.62 23.58 1.73
CA ALA A 119 -17.20 22.47 0.90
C ALA A 119 -17.34 21.15 1.67
N PRO A 120 -18.03 20.14 1.10
CA PRO A 120 -18.22 18.85 1.77
C PRO A 120 -16.88 18.14 1.97
N VAL A 121 -16.73 17.45 3.10
CA VAL A 121 -15.52 16.72 3.46
C VAL A 121 -15.85 15.26 3.69
N GLY A 122 -15.12 14.36 3.02
CA GLY A 122 -15.16 12.92 3.27
C GLY A 122 -14.33 12.52 4.49
N TYR A 123 -14.24 11.22 4.75
CA TYR A 123 -13.49 10.72 5.89
C TYR A 123 -12.71 9.44 5.60
N SER A 124 -11.71 9.17 6.45
CA SER A 124 -10.95 7.93 6.47
C SER A 124 -10.64 7.55 7.91
N LEU A 125 -10.90 6.32 8.30
CA LEU A 125 -10.68 5.82 9.67
C LEU A 125 -9.57 4.78 9.66
N GLN A 126 -8.45 5.13 10.27
CA GLN A 126 -7.36 4.24 10.61
C GLN A 126 -7.38 3.99 12.11
N LEU A 127 -7.66 2.75 12.51
CA LEU A 127 -7.67 2.37 13.92
C LEU A 127 -6.25 2.32 14.45
N ILE A 128 -6.00 3.08 15.48
CA ILE A 128 -4.80 3.07 16.31
C ILE A 128 -5.07 3.93 17.55
N ASN A 129 -4.40 3.65 18.66
CA ASN A 129 -4.27 4.57 19.78
C ASN A 129 -2.84 5.11 19.82
N PRO A 130 -2.55 6.26 19.19
CA PRO A 130 -1.18 6.77 19.07
C PRO A 130 -0.63 7.26 20.43
N SER A 131 -1.47 7.73 21.33
CA SER A 131 -1.06 8.09 22.70
C SER A 131 -0.59 6.87 23.48
N LEU A 132 -1.30 5.74 23.38
CA LEU A 132 -0.88 4.49 24.00
C LEU A 132 0.45 3.99 23.38
N LEU A 133 0.61 4.11 22.04
CA LEU A 133 1.85 3.72 21.38
C LEU A 133 3.04 4.58 21.89
N ALA A 134 2.85 5.90 22.01
CA ALA A 134 3.87 6.80 22.53
C ALA A 134 4.25 6.44 23.98
N GLU A 135 3.26 6.17 24.84
CA GLU A 135 3.48 5.75 26.24
C GLU A 135 4.24 4.42 26.34
N LEU A 136 3.86 3.41 25.52
CA LEU A 136 4.50 2.08 25.52
C LEU A 136 5.94 2.11 24.99
N THR A 137 6.23 2.99 24.03
CA THR A 137 7.53 3.00 23.33
C THR A 137 8.48 4.09 23.83
N ARG A 138 7.96 5.12 24.49
CA ARG A 138 8.71 6.33 24.89
C ARG A 138 9.34 7.05 23.67
N ILE A 139 8.66 7.00 22.52
CA ILE A 139 9.05 7.66 21.28
C ILE A 139 7.87 8.50 20.79
N ASP A 140 8.14 9.68 20.25
CA ASP A 140 7.11 10.50 19.62
C ASP A 140 6.45 9.74 18.47
N VAL A 141 5.11 9.80 18.37
CA VAL A 141 4.35 9.12 17.32
C VAL A 141 3.73 10.14 16.39
N VAL A 142 3.89 9.92 15.09
CA VAL A 142 3.16 10.62 14.04
C VAL A 142 2.11 9.66 13.47
N ALA A 143 0.86 10.05 13.55
CA ALA A 143 -0.27 9.25 13.03
C ALA A 143 -1.29 10.15 12.34
N ASP A 144 -2.40 9.60 11.86
CA ASP A 144 -3.46 10.34 11.17
C ASP A 144 -2.97 11.08 9.91
N PHE A 145 -2.30 10.38 9.03
CA PHE A 145 -1.72 10.97 7.82
C PHE A 145 -2.74 11.37 6.75
N ARG A 146 -3.98 10.82 6.78
CA ARG A 146 -4.95 10.98 5.69
C ARG A 146 -5.90 12.14 5.86
N ASN A 147 -6.30 12.43 7.09
CA ASN A 147 -7.36 13.43 7.35
C ASN A 147 -6.95 14.87 6.99
N ARG A 148 -5.66 15.21 7.06
CA ARG A 148 -5.19 16.54 6.67
C ARG A 148 -5.33 16.79 5.16
N ASP A 149 -5.17 15.77 4.33
CA ASP A 149 -5.38 15.84 2.90
C ASP A 149 -6.87 15.90 2.56
N LEU A 150 -7.70 15.07 3.23
CA LEU A 150 -9.17 15.12 3.12
C LEU A 150 -9.71 16.51 3.48
N ALA A 151 -9.25 17.10 4.59
CA ALA A 151 -9.63 18.44 5.01
C ALA A 151 -9.19 19.53 4.02
N ALA A 152 -8.23 19.25 3.15
CA ALA A 152 -7.82 20.12 2.06
C ALA A 152 -8.58 19.83 0.74
N GLY A 153 -9.66 19.03 0.79
CA GLY A 153 -10.47 18.65 -0.36
C GLY A 153 -9.90 17.51 -1.20
N GLY A 154 -8.83 16.85 -0.73
CA GLY A 154 -8.25 15.67 -1.36
C GLY A 154 -8.94 14.38 -0.95
N GLN A 155 -8.51 13.26 -1.50
CA GLN A 155 -9.06 11.93 -1.22
C GLN A 155 -8.32 11.19 -0.09
N GLY A 156 -7.23 11.75 0.48
CA GLY A 156 -6.44 11.11 1.54
C GLY A 156 -5.69 9.86 1.12
N ALA A 157 -5.74 9.51 -0.15
CA ALA A 157 -5.07 8.36 -0.77
C ALA A 157 -4.90 8.60 -2.29
N PRO A 158 -3.89 7.95 -2.92
CA PRO A 158 -2.76 7.29 -2.30
C PRO A 158 -1.72 8.28 -1.76
N LEU A 159 -1.03 7.94 -0.65
CA LEU A 159 0.04 8.78 -0.06
C LEU A 159 1.45 8.36 -0.52
N VAL A 160 1.60 7.10 -0.90
CA VAL A 160 2.90 6.50 -1.28
C VAL A 160 3.54 7.13 -2.54
N PRO A 161 2.81 7.69 -3.52
CA PRO A 161 3.43 8.34 -4.68
C PRO A 161 4.36 9.50 -4.33
N ALA A 162 4.10 10.26 -3.24
CA ALA A 162 5.01 11.31 -2.76
C ALA A 162 6.34 10.72 -2.25
N PHE A 163 6.27 9.60 -1.56
CA PHE A 163 7.43 8.84 -1.13
C PHE A 163 8.19 8.25 -2.33
N HIS A 164 7.48 7.63 -3.28
CA HIS A 164 8.09 7.11 -4.49
C HIS A 164 8.88 8.19 -5.24
N GLN A 165 8.31 9.41 -5.37
CA GLN A 165 9.01 10.55 -5.97
C GLN A 165 10.27 10.91 -5.19
N GLY A 166 10.21 10.92 -3.86
CA GLY A 166 11.35 11.27 -3.01
C GLY A 166 12.50 10.24 -3.05
N ILE A 167 12.20 8.96 -3.29
CA ILE A 167 13.17 7.86 -3.21
C ILE A 167 13.61 7.37 -4.60
N PHE A 168 12.67 7.22 -5.54
CA PHE A 168 12.92 6.64 -6.86
C PHE A 168 12.93 7.69 -7.99
N GLY A 169 12.40 8.90 -7.73
CA GLY A 169 12.37 9.99 -8.72
C GLY A 169 13.79 10.40 -9.16
N ARG A 170 13.95 10.63 -10.46
CA ARG A 170 15.22 11.06 -11.06
C ARG A 170 14.98 12.26 -11.96
N THR A 171 15.74 13.32 -11.75
CA THR A 171 15.69 14.50 -12.62
C THR A 171 16.00 14.11 -14.06
N GLY A 172 15.16 14.53 -14.99
CA GLY A 172 15.37 14.28 -16.43
C GLY A 172 14.99 12.88 -16.92
N SER A 173 14.48 12.00 -16.03
CA SER A 173 14.03 10.65 -16.40
C SER A 173 12.61 10.39 -15.91
N CYS A 174 11.84 9.64 -16.68
CA CYS A 174 10.53 9.15 -16.25
C CYS A 174 10.68 7.72 -15.71
N VAL A 175 10.23 7.51 -14.47
CA VAL A 175 10.26 6.21 -13.79
C VAL A 175 8.83 5.84 -13.39
N ALA A 176 8.46 4.58 -13.55
CA ALA A 176 7.22 4.06 -13.02
C ALA A 176 7.49 3.15 -11.81
N VAL A 177 6.63 3.21 -10.80
CA VAL A 177 6.68 2.34 -9.61
C VAL A 177 5.36 1.61 -9.50
N LEU A 178 5.39 0.28 -9.55
CA LEU A 178 4.23 -0.59 -9.45
C LEU A 178 4.26 -1.33 -8.12
N ASN A 179 3.32 -1.02 -7.25
CA ASN A 179 3.09 -1.79 -6.04
C ASN A 179 2.06 -2.89 -6.33
N ILE A 180 2.45 -4.16 -6.14
CA ILE A 180 1.57 -5.32 -6.30
C ILE A 180 1.32 -5.93 -4.91
N GLY A 181 0.30 -5.40 -4.23
CA GLY A 181 -0.32 -5.99 -3.06
C GLY A 181 -1.53 -6.83 -3.45
N GLY A 182 -2.60 -6.84 -2.65
CA GLY A 182 -3.88 -7.46 -3.05
C GLY A 182 -4.49 -6.81 -4.29
N ILE A 183 -4.37 -5.50 -4.40
CA ILE A 183 -4.65 -4.65 -5.58
C ILE A 183 -3.31 -4.09 -6.07
N SER A 184 -3.18 -3.90 -7.38
CA SER A 184 -2.01 -3.28 -8.00
C SER A 184 -2.23 -1.79 -8.21
N ASN A 185 -1.23 -0.97 -7.85
CA ASN A 185 -1.26 0.47 -8.11
C ASN A 185 0.05 0.97 -8.73
N LEU A 186 -0.08 1.96 -9.61
CA LEU A 186 1.02 2.52 -10.37
C LEU A 186 1.24 3.98 -9.95
N SER A 187 2.51 4.35 -9.77
CA SER A 187 2.96 5.73 -9.66
C SER A 187 3.84 6.07 -10.85
N VAL A 188 3.57 7.17 -11.53
CA VAL A 188 4.41 7.67 -12.65
C VAL A 188 5.12 8.92 -12.20
N LEU A 189 6.44 8.84 -12.17
CA LEU A 189 7.35 9.87 -11.70
C LEU A 189 7.95 10.53 -12.94
N HIS A 190 7.35 11.65 -13.37
CA HIS A 190 7.78 12.32 -14.59
C HIS A 190 9.11 13.06 -14.44
N ALA A 191 9.84 13.21 -15.54
CA ALA A 191 11.13 13.91 -15.62
C ALA A 191 11.08 15.37 -15.12
N ASN A 192 9.91 16.01 -15.21
CA ASN A 192 9.67 17.39 -14.74
C ASN A 192 9.26 17.48 -13.26
N GLY A 193 9.27 16.34 -12.53
CA GLY A 193 8.89 16.27 -11.13
C GLY A 193 7.39 16.11 -10.86
N SER A 194 6.52 16.13 -11.88
CA SER A 194 5.11 15.82 -11.70
C SER A 194 4.90 14.33 -11.43
N VAL A 195 3.90 14.02 -10.64
CA VAL A 195 3.58 12.64 -10.23
C VAL A 195 2.11 12.37 -10.51
N LEU A 196 1.84 11.20 -11.07
CA LEU A 196 0.50 10.64 -11.19
C LEU A 196 0.46 9.31 -10.42
N GLY A 197 -0.73 8.91 -9.95
CA GLY A 197 -0.92 7.63 -9.26
C GLY A 197 -2.36 7.14 -9.37
N TRP A 198 -2.55 5.82 -9.58
CA TRP A 198 -3.87 5.17 -9.69
C TRP A 198 -3.78 3.66 -9.50
N ASP A 199 -4.93 3.00 -9.28
CA ASP A 199 -5.01 1.55 -9.22
C ASP A 199 -5.16 0.96 -10.64
N CYS A 200 -4.33 -0.05 -10.95
CA CYS A 200 -4.32 -0.72 -12.25
C CYS A 200 -5.37 -1.82 -12.37
N GLY A 201 -5.68 -2.49 -11.26
CA GLY A 201 -6.55 -3.67 -11.20
C GLY A 201 -6.13 -4.63 -10.10
N PRO A 202 -6.46 -5.93 -10.22
CA PRO A 202 -6.08 -6.89 -9.20
C PRO A 202 -4.56 -7.05 -9.14
N GLY A 203 -4.07 -7.32 -7.93
CA GLY A 203 -2.72 -7.77 -7.68
C GLY A 203 -2.72 -9.26 -7.32
N ASN A 204 -2.25 -9.58 -6.11
CA ASN A 204 -2.16 -10.94 -5.63
C ASN A 204 -3.49 -11.53 -5.14
N ALA A 205 -4.50 -10.70 -4.80
CA ALA A 205 -5.69 -11.17 -4.05
C ALA A 205 -6.43 -12.32 -4.72
N LEU A 206 -6.60 -12.29 -6.04
CA LEU A 206 -7.28 -13.37 -6.78
C LEU A 206 -6.39 -14.61 -6.91
N MET A 207 -5.09 -14.42 -7.14
CA MET A 207 -4.10 -15.50 -7.21
C MET A 207 -3.96 -16.23 -5.87
N ASP A 208 -3.87 -15.48 -4.76
CA ASP A 208 -3.73 -16.02 -3.41
C ASP A 208 -4.99 -16.77 -2.99
N HIS A 209 -6.18 -16.20 -3.29
CA HIS A 209 -7.45 -16.89 -3.05
C HIS A 209 -7.52 -18.22 -3.81
N TRP A 210 -7.17 -18.23 -5.09
CA TRP A 210 -7.23 -19.43 -5.92
C TRP A 210 -6.21 -20.48 -5.44
N CYS A 211 -4.99 -20.04 -5.12
CA CYS A 211 -3.95 -20.90 -4.57
C CYS A 211 -4.40 -21.53 -3.25
N THR A 212 -4.91 -20.74 -2.31
CA THR A 212 -5.39 -21.23 -1.02
C THR A 212 -6.51 -22.25 -1.18
N THR A 213 -7.46 -21.98 -2.07
CA THR A 213 -8.62 -22.85 -2.29
C THR A 213 -8.22 -24.22 -2.84
N HIS A 214 -7.23 -24.28 -3.73
CA HIS A 214 -6.90 -25.52 -4.46
C HIS A 214 -5.65 -26.24 -3.94
N THR A 215 -4.77 -25.55 -3.21
CA THR A 215 -3.52 -26.14 -2.70
C THR A 215 -3.41 -26.12 -1.18
N GLY A 216 -4.21 -25.29 -0.51
CA GLY A 216 -4.07 -25.00 0.92
C GLY A 216 -2.92 -24.05 1.27
N ALA A 217 -2.04 -23.71 0.31
CA ALA A 217 -0.98 -22.73 0.52
C ALA A 217 -1.53 -21.29 0.49
N PRO A 218 -1.02 -20.37 1.31
CA PRO A 218 -1.54 -18.99 1.38
C PRO A 218 -1.30 -18.18 0.10
N PHE A 219 -0.30 -18.54 -0.69
CA PHE A 219 0.05 -17.91 -1.98
C PHE A 219 0.89 -18.87 -2.83
N ASP A 220 1.03 -18.56 -4.12
CA ASP A 220 1.88 -19.30 -5.08
C ASP A 220 3.33 -18.79 -4.97
N ASP A 221 4.14 -19.52 -4.18
CA ASP A 221 5.52 -19.12 -3.92
C ASP A 221 6.35 -19.07 -5.20
N ASN A 222 6.93 -17.89 -5.46
CA ASN A 222 7.71 -17.57 -6.66
C ASN A 222 6.96 -17.83 -7.98
N GLY A 223 5.64 -18.04 -7.95
CA GLY A 223 4.83 -18.41 -9.11
C GLY A 223 5.09 -19.82 -9.64
N ALA A 224 5.62 -20.70 -8.78
CA ALA A 224 6.03 -22.06 -9.17
C ALA A 224 4.83 -22.91 -9.64
N TRP A 225 3.67 -22.75 -9.01
CA TRP A 225 2.47 -23.48 -9.41
C TRP A 225 1.87 -22.92 -10.70
N SER A 226 1.73 -21.62 -10.85
CA SER A 226 1.25 -20.96 -12.07
C SER A 226 2.14 -21.27 -13.28
N ALA A 227 3.45 -21.44 -13.08
CA ALA A 227 4.38 -21.80 -14.14
C ALA A 227 4.12 -23.24 -14.72
N THR A 228 3.41 -24.12 -14.00
CA THR A 228 3.02 -25.46 -14.49
C THR A 228 1.76 -25.44 -15.33
N GLY A 229 0.97 -24.37 -15.25
CA GLY A 229 -0.30 -24.23 -15.96
C GLY A 229 -0.15 -23.58 -17.34
N LYS A 230 -1.25 -23.61 -18.08
CA LYS A 230 -1.38 -22.95 -19.39
C LYS A 230 -2.37 -21.81 -19.29
N VAL A 231 -2.00 -20.66 -19.84
CA VAL A 231 -2.94 -19.53 -19.96
C VAL A 231 -4.12 -19.92 -20.84
N LEU A 232 -5.33 -19.69 -20.37
CA LEU A 232 -6.59 -19.99 -21.06
C LEU A 232 -7.10 -18.72 -21.76
N PRO A 233 -6.97 -18.58 -23.10
CA PRO A 233 -7.26 -17.33 -23.79
C PRO A 233 -8.70 -16.83 -23.63
N CYS A 234 -9.69 -17.74 -23.62
CA CYS A 234 -11.10 -17.35 -23.45
C CYS A 234 -11.36 -16.77 -22.06
N VAL A 235 -10.80 -17.38 -20.99
CA VAL A 235 -10.91 -16.89 -19.62
C VAL A 235 -10.21 -15.54 -19.51
N LEU A 236 -8.98 -15.44 -19.97
CA LEU A 236 -8.20 -14.19 -19.93
C LEU A 236 -8.93 -13.03 -20.64
N THR A 237 -9.51 -13.28 -21.81
CA THR A 237 -10.29 -12.28 -22.55
C THR A 237 -11.50 -11.82 -21.71
N GLY A 238 -12.21 -12.75 -21.07
CA GLY A 238 -13.34 -12.42 -20.18
C GLY A 238 -12.94 -11.59 -18.98
N LEU A 239 -11.79 -11.88 -18.35
CA LEU A 239 -11.25 -11.12 -17.23
C LEU A 239 -10.82 -9.70 -17.66
N LEU A 240 -10.14 -9.58 -18.81
CA LEU A 240 -9.68 -8.29 -19.36
C LEU A 240 -10.83 -7.40 -19.88
N ALA A 241 -12.02 -7.95 -20.10
CA ALA A 241 -13.21 -7.19 -20.48
C ALA A 241 -13.81 -6.36 -19.31
N GLU A 242 -13.26 -6.48 -18.08
CA GLU A 242 -13.72 -5.69 -16.93
C GLU A 242 -13.64 -4.19 -17.20
N ALA A 243 -14.80 -3.52 -17.05
CA ALA A 243 -14.95 -2.09 -17.41
C ALA A 243 -14.00 -1.17 -16.63
N PHE A 244 -13.66 -1.53 -15.39
CA PHE A 244 -12.71 -0.77 -14.58
C PHE A 244 -11.36 -0.61 -15.27
N LEU A 245 -10.85 -1.65 -15.93
CA LEU A 245 -9.55 -1.65 -16.60
C LEU A 245 -9.47 -0.64 -17.77
N GLN A 246 -10.61 -0.25 -18.32
CA GLN A 246 -10.69 0.73 -19.43
C GLN A 246 -10.85 2.18 -18.95
N ARG A 247 -11.06 2.41 -17.64
CA ARG A 247 -11.20 3.77 -17.08
C ARG A 247 -9.88 4.53 -17.21
N LEU A 248 -10.00 5.83 -17.45
CA LEU A 248 -8.85 6.74 -17.41
C LEU A 248 -8.48 7.08 -15.96
N PRO A 249 -7.19 7.31 -15.66
CA PRO A 249 -6.77 7.90 -14.39
C PRO A 249 -7.34 9.33 -14.22
N PRO A 250 -7.65 9.74 -12.98
CA PRO A 250 -7.49 9.00 -11.73
C PRO A 250 -8.58 7.92 -11.57
N LYS A 251 -8.20 6.70 -11.20
CA LYS A 251 -9.12 5.61 -10.93
C LYS A 251 -8.66 4.82 -9.70
N SER A 252 -9.62 4.32 -8.93
CA SER A 252 -9.38 3.53 -7.73
C SER A 252 -10.32 2.34 -7.68
N THR A 253 -9.87 1.23 -7.11
CA THR A 253 -10.62 -0.02 -6.93
C THR A 253 -10.18 -0.74 -5.66
N GLY A 254 -10.86 -1.84 -5.32
CA GLY A 254 -10.58 -2.61 -4.14
C GLY A 254 -11.05 -4.07 -4.25
N ARG A 255 -11.02 -4.77 -3.13
CA ARG A 255 -11.55 -6.13 -2.99
C ARG A 255 -13.08 -6.18 -3.07
N ASP A 256 -13.76 -5.06 -3.03
CA ASP A 256 -15.19 -4.91 -3.31
C ASP A 256 -15.51 -5.27 -4.77
N LEU A 257 -14.65 -4.94 -5.71
CA LEU A 257 -14.76 -5.33 -7.11
C LEU A 257 -14.04 -6.67 -7.38
N PHE A 258 -12.72 -6.73 -7.14
CA PHE A 258 -11.91 -7.92 -7.44
C PHE A 258 -11.91 -8.90 -6.25
N ASN A 259 -12.94 -9.72 -6.17
CA ASN A 259 -13.19 -10.69 -5.11
C ASN A 259 -13.49 -12.10 -5.66
N PRO A 260 -13.56 -13.13 -4.81
CA PRO A 260 -13.84 -14.50 -5.24
C PRO A 260 -15.11 -14.65 -6.08
N ALA A 261 -16.22 -14.02 -5.67
CA ALA A 261 -17.49 -14.11 -6.39
C ALA A 261 -17.40 -13.47 -7.80
N TRP A 262 -16.63 -12.36 -7.93
CA TRP A 262 -16.35 -11.74 -9.23
C TRP A 262 -15.58 -12.70 -10.15
N LEU A 263 -14.61 -13.44 -9.61
CA LEU A 263 -13.84 -14.43 -10.37
C LEU A 263 -14.72 -15.60 -10.79
N GLU A 264 -15.42 -16.21 -9.83
CA GLU A 264 -16.29 -17.38 -10.07
C GLU A 264 -17.33 -17.11 -11.16
N ALA A 265 -17.94 -15.91 -11.16
CA ALA A 265 -18.92 -15.51 -12.19
C ALA A 265 -18.34 -15.41 -13.61
N ARG A 266 -17.01 -15.42 -13.77
CA ARG A 266 -16.31 -15.32 -15.05
C ARG A 266 -15.59 -16.57 -15.47
N LEU A 267 -15.58 -17.59 -14.64
CA LEU A 267 -15.07 -18.90 -15.00
C LEU A 267 -16.15 -19.70 -15.73
N PRO A 268 -15.81 -20.44 -16.79
CA PRO A 268 -16.76 -21.34 -17.47
C PRO A 268 -17.15 -22.49 -16.53
N ALA A 269 -18.34 -23.05 -16.78
CA ALA A 269 -18.86 -24.18 -16.01
C ALA A 269 -18.10 -25.50 -16.25
N ASP A 270 -17.26 -25.56 -17.27
CA ASP A 270 -16.46 -26.73 -17.59
C ASP A 270 -15.35 -26.96 -16.56
N ALA A 271 -15.00 -28.21 -16.37
CA ALA A 271 -13.92 -28.60 -15.46
C ALA A 271 -12.55 -28.16 -16.04
N LEU A 272 -12.01 -27.06 -15.53
CA LEU A 272 -10.70 -26.55 -15.89
C LEU A 272 -9.65 -27.03 -14.87
N LEU A 273 -8.41 -27.18 -15.32
CA LEU A 273 -7.31 -27.51 -14.41
C LEU A 273 -6.98 -26.30 -13.52
N PRO A 274 -6.94 -26.48 -12.20
CA PRO A 274 -6.70 -25.36 -11.28
C PRO A 274 -5.40 -24.59 -11.55
N GLN A 275 -4.32 -25.28 -11.95
CA GLN A 275 -3.06 -24.63 -12.33
C GLN A 275 -3.19 -23.75 -13.59
N ASP A 276 -4.08 -24.08 -14.53
CA ASP A 276 -4.30 -23.28 -15.73
C ASP A 276 -5.04 -21.98 -15.40
N ILE A 277 -5.97 -22.03 -14.44
CA ILE A 277 -6.61 -20.82 -13.91
C ILE A 277 -5.58 -19.96 -13.17
N GLN A 278 -4.72 -20.57 -12.34
CA GLN A 278 -3.64 -19.82 -11.64
C GLN A 278 -2.71 -19.12 -12.65
N ALA A 279 -2.28 -19.84 -13.71
CA ALA A 279 -1.48 -19.26 -14.78
C ALA A 279 -2.21 -18.10 -15.49
N THR A 280 -3.52 -18.25 -15.70
CA THR A 280 -4.36 -17.22 -16.33
C THR A 280 -4.54 -16.00 -15.44
N LEU A 281 -4.66 -16.17 -14.12
CA LEU A 281 -4.74 -15.05 -13.16
C LEU A 281 -3.39 -14.29 -13.05
N THR A 282 -2.27 -15.01 -13.08
CA THR A 282 -0.93 -14.40 -13.14
C THR A 282 -0.76 -13.56 -14.40
N GLU A 283 -1.18 -14.10 -15.54
CA GLU A 283 -1.17 -13.39 -16.81
C GLU A 283 -2.10 -12.18 -16.82
N PHE A 284 -3.29 -12.32 -16.25
CA PHE A 284 -4.28 -11.24 -16.12
C PHE A 284 -3.71 -10.05 -15.33
N THR A 285 -3.12 -10.30 -14.17
CA THR A 285 -2.47 -9.25 -13.36
C THR A 285 -1.34 -8.58 -14.14
N ALA A 286 -0.47 -9.38 -14.80
CA ALA A 286 0.63 -8.84 -15.59
C ALA A 286 0.14 -7.97 -16.74
N MET A 287 -0.86 -8.43 -17.50
CA MET A 287 -1.43 -7.70 -18.64
C MET A 287 -2.16 -6.43 -18.21
N ALA A 288 -2.96 -6.48 -17.15
CA ALA A 288 -3.68 -5.31 -16.65
C ALA A 288 -2.69 -4.18 -16.28
N CYS A 289 -1.63 -4.51 -15.53
CA CYS A 289 -0.59 -3.56 -15.15
C CYS A 289 0.21 -3.05 -16.37
N ALA A 290 0.59 -3.95 -17.28
CA ALA A 290 1.37 -3.59 -18.46
C ALA A 290 0.58 -2.70 -19.43
N GLN A 291 -0.70 -2.97 -19.64
CA GLN A 291 -1.57 -2.15 -20.48
C GLN A 291 -1.76 -0.74 -19.91
N ASP A 292 -1.99 -0.62 -18.59
CA ASP A 292 -2.09 0.68 -17.94
C ASP A 292 -0.78 1.48 -18.04
N MET A 293 0.36 0.81 -17.86
CA MET A 293 1.66 1.43 -18.05
C MET A 293 1.86 1.92 -19.49
N GLN A 294 1.54 1.10 -20.49
CA GLN A 294 1.68 1.48 -21.90
C GLN A 294 0.78 2.65 -22.29
N ARG A 295 -0.43 2.72 -21.74
CA ARG A 295 -1.40 3.80 -22.03
C ARG A 295 -1.05 5.12 -21.36
N HIS A 296 -0.58 5.07 -20.10
CA HIS A 296 -0.52 6.25 -19.23
C HIS A 296 0.88 6.61 -18.73
N ALA A 297 1.86 5.68 -18.87
CA ALA A 297 3.25 5.87 -18.47
C ALA A 297 4.24 5.63 -19.60
N ALA A 298 3.82 5.79 -20.86
CA ALA A 298 4.62 5.52 -22.07
C ALA A 298 6.05 6.11 -22.06
N PRO A 299 6.33 7.28 -21.43
CA PRO A 299 7.70 7.83 -21.37
C PRO A 299 8.62 7.07 -20.40
N ALA A 300 8.09 6.22 -19.50
CA ALA A 300 8.90 5.53 -18.52
C ALA A 300 9.74 4.42 -19.16
N GLN A 301 11.03 4.45 -18.89
CA GLN A 301 11.99 3.46 -19.37
C GLN A 301 12.29 2.39 -18.32
N GLU A 302 11.88 2.61 -17.09
CA GLU A 302 12.04 1.71 -15.97
C GLU A 302 10.72 1.53 -15.23
N LEU A 303 10.42 0.28 -14.84
CA LEU A 303 9.34 -0.10 -13.95
C LEU A 303 9.94 -0.76 -12.71
N ILE A 304 9.84 -0.06 -11.58
CA ILE A 304 10.26 -0.58 -10.28
C ILE A 304 9.05 -1.26 -9.65
N VAL A 305 9.15 -2.56 -9.38
CA VAL A 305 8.07 -3.35 -8.79
C VAL A 305 8.32 -3.56 -7.30
N CYS A 306 7.32 -3.31 -6.46
CA CYS A 306 7.32 -3.54 -5.02
C CYS A 306 6.05 -4.27 -4.56
N GLY A 307 5.92 -4.53 -3.25
CA GLY A 307 4.88 -5.39 -2.70
C GLY A 307 5.16 -6.88 -2.91
N GLY A 308 4.25 -7.74 -2.43
CA GLY A 308 4.40 -9.19 -2.50
C GLY A 308 4.54 -9.74 -3.92
N GLY A 309 3.91 -9.09 -4.90
CA GLY A 309 4.01 -9.50 -6.31
C GLY A 309 5.42 -9.40 -6.90
N ALA A 310 6.29 -8.54 -6.35
CA ALA A 310 7.69 -8.45 -6.76
C ALA A 310 8.51 -9.71 -6.41
N LEU A 311 8.01 -10.55 -5.48
CA LEU A 311 8.62 -11.82 -5.10
C LEU A 311 8.11 -13.01 -5.94
N ASN A 312 7.09 -12.78 -6.77
CA ASN A 312 6.58 -13.78 -7.69
C ASN A 312 7.35 -13.71 -9.02
N GLY A 313 8.35 -14.58 -9.20
CA GLY A 313 9.22 -14.59 -10.37
C GLY A 313 8.47 -14.82 -11.68
N GLN A 314 7.42 -15.64 -11.68
CA GLN A 314 6.58 -15.85 -12.87
C GLN A 314 5.82 -14.57 -13.24
N LEU A 315 5.25 -13.85 -12.29
CA LEU A 315 4.58 -12.57 -12.52
C LEU A 315 5.57 -11.51 -13.05
N MET A 316 6.76 -11.43 -12.45
CA MET A 316 7.82 -10.51 -12.90
C MET A 316 8.26 -10.83 -14.34
N HIS A 317 8.39 -12.12 -14.68
CA HIS A 317 8.70 -12.56 -16.04
C HIS A 317 7.59 -12.17 -17.03
N ARG A 318 6.31 -12.35 -16.66
CA ARG A 318 5.18 -11.96 -17.53
C ARG A 318 5.08 -10.45 -17.72
N LEU A 319 5.33 -9.66 -16.68
CA LEU A 319 5.41 -8.19 -16.78
C LEU A 319 6.52 -7.76 -17.78
N ALA A 320 7.72 -8.33 -17.64
CA ALA A 320 8.82 -8.02 -18.55
C ALA A 320 8.52 -8.44 -20.00
N HIS A 321 7.82 -9.57 -20.18
CA HIS A 321 7.38 -10.02 -21.51
C HIS A 321 6.44 -9.02 -22.19
N HIS A 322 5.49 -8.45 -21.45
CA HIS A 322 4.55 -7.45 -21.97
C HIS A 322 5.14 -6.05 -22.12
N LEU A 323 6.28 -5.80 -21.50
CA LEU A 323 6.97 -4.50 -21.50
C LEU A 323 8.40 -4.59 -22.07
N PRO A 324 8.60 -5.08 -23.33
CA PRO A 324 9.93 -5.40 -23.86
C PRO A 324 10.87 -4.19 -24.03
N ARG A 325 10.34 -2.96 -23.94
CA ARG A 325 11.11 -1.71 -24.04
C ARG A 325 11.35 -1.05 -22.69
N VAL A 326 10.88 -1.67 -21.60
CA VAL A 326 10.94 -1.13 -20.25
C VAL A 326 11.78 -2.06 -19.40
N GLN A 327 12.71 -1.52 -18.64
CA GLN A 327 13.47 -2.30 -17.67
C GLN A 327 12.59 -2.58 -16.44
N VAL A 328 12.07 -3.81 -16.31
CA VAL A 328 11.30 -4.25 -15.15
C VAL A 328 12.24 -4.78 -14.07
N VAL A 329 12.23 -4.16 -12.90
CA VAL A 329 13.14 -4.50 -11.78
C VAL A 329 12.39 -4.52 -10.46
N SER A 330 12.86 -5.35 -9.52
CA SER A 330 12.44 -5.27 -8.12
C SER A 330 12.97 -4.00 -7.45
N SER A 331 12.19 -3.41 -6.54
CA SER A 331 12.62 -2.27 -5.71
C SER A 331 13.87 -2.58 -4.87
N GLU A 332 14.17 -3.85 -4.60
CA GLU A 332 15.40 -4.29 -3.94
C GLU A 332 16.65 -3.87 -4.72
N LEU A 333 16.62 -3.95 -6.05
CA LEU A 333 17.71 -3.48 -6.92
C LEU A 333 17.87 -1.95 -6.90
N ARG A 334 16.97 -1.25 -6.25
CA ARG A 334 17.01 0.20 -5.99
C ARG A 334 17.19 0.53 -4.51
N GLY A 335 17.66 -0.44 -3.73
CA GLY A 335 18.05 -0.28 -2.33
C GLY A 335 16.90 -0.35 -1.33
N LEU A 336 15.71 -0.78 -1.76
CA LEU A 336 14.55 -0.89 -0.87
C LEU A 336 13.82 -2.22 -1.09
N PRO A 337 13.89 -3.17 -0.13
CA PRO A 337 13.23 -4.46 -0.25
C PRO A 337 11.72 -4.32 -0.49
N PRO A 338 11.12 -5.15 -1.37
CA PRO A 338 9.75 -4.96 -1.84
C PRO A 338 8.68 -4.89 -0.76
N LEU A 339 8.79 -5.71 0.28
CA LEU A 339 7.82 -5.74 1.38
C LEU A 339 8.00 -4.59 2.38
N GLN A 340 9.11 -3.84 2.31
CA GLN A 340 9.41 -2.77 3.25
C GLN A 340 9.01 -1.39 2.73
N VAL A 341 8.58 -1.26 1.49
CA VAL A 341 8.30 0.01 0.81
C VAL A 341 7.21 0.80 1.54
N GLU A 342 6.11 0.17 1.93
CA GLU A 342 5.01 0.86 2.62
C GLU A 342 5.41 1.31 4.03
N ALA A 343 6.06 0.44 4.82
CA ALA A 343 6.54 0.83 6.14
C ALA A 343 7.60 1.96 6.04
N ALA A 344 8.51 1.88 5.07
CA ALA A 344 9.49 2.94 4.80
C ALA A 344 8.82 4.28 4.42
N ALA A 345 7.70 4.23 3.69
CA ALA A 345 6.92 5.42 3.37
C ALA A 345 6.40 6.12 4.64
N PHE A 346 5.95 5.37 5.65
CA PHE A 346 5.49 5.97 6.91
C PHE A 346 6.64 6.51 7.77
N ALA A 347 7.82 5.90 7.75
CA ALA A 347 9.02 6.49 8.34
C ALA A 347 9.37 7.84 7.68
N TRP A 348 9.33 7.89 6.35
CA TRP A 348 9.60 9.10 5.58
C TRP A 348 8.53 10.18 5.82
N LEU A 349 7.25 9.83 5.85
CA LEU A 349 6.15 10.76 6.17
C LEU A 349 6.31 11.34 7.57
N ALA A 350 6.69 10.52 8.58
CA ALA A 350 6.99 11.01 9.90
C ALA A 350 8.15 12.01 9.90
N ALA A 351 9.23 11.73 9.19
CA ALA A 351 10.33 12.67 9.04
C ALA A 351 9.89 14.00 8.42
N LYS A 352 9.05 13.96 7.38
CA LYS A 352 8.46 15.16 6.77
C LYS A 352 7.62 15.96 7.77
N THR A 353 6.79 15.28 8.57
CA THR A 353 5.94 15.91 9.58
C THR A 353 6.77 16.58 10.67
N MET A 354 7.78 15.87 11.21
CA MET A 354 8.68 16.43 12.24
C MET A 354 9.46 17.64 11.75
N ARG A 355 9.80 17.68 10.45
CA ARG A 355 10.48 18.81 9.79
C ARG A 355 9.53 19.90 9.29
N ARG A 356 8.21 19.75 9.48
CA ARG A 356 7.17 20.64 8.94
C ARG A 356 7.21 20.79 7.41
N GLU A 357 7.64 19.77 6.71
CA GLU A 357 7.69 19.70 5.26
C GLU A 357 6.40 19.10 4.69
N THR A 358 5.90 19.63 3.59
CA THR A 358 4.74 19.06 2.90
C THR A 358 5.05 17.69 2.31
N SER A 359 4.07 16.79 2.34
CA SER A 359 4.22 15.41 1.87
C SER A 359 2.99 14.86 1.11
N SER A 360 1.95 15.68 0.89
CA SER A 360 0.86 15.34 -0.03
C SER A 360 1.13 15.88 -1.42
N LEU A 361 0.58 15.20 -2.44
CA LEU A 361 0.65 15.58 -3.85
C LEU A 361 -0.75 15.90 -4.37
N PRO A 362 -1.09 17.19 -4.57
CA PRO A 362 -2.39 17.60 -5.10
C PRO A 362 -2.74 16.96 -6.45
N SER A 363 -1.73 16.73 -7.30
CA SER A 363 -1.91 16.06 -8.59
C SER A 363 -2.36 14.58 -8.47
N VAL A 364 -2.18 13.97 -7.28
CA VAL A 364 -2.52 12.58 -7.00
C VAL A 364 -3.83 12.48 -6.21
N THR A 365 -3.97 13.30 -5.16
CA THR A 365 -5.11 13.22 -4.23
C THR A 365 -6.25 14.16 -4.56
N GLY A 366 -6.01 15.16 -5.41
CA GLY A 366 -6.98 16.20 -5.73
C GLY A 366 -7.10 17.31 -4.68
N ALA A 367 -6.25 17.34 -3.65
CA ALA A 367 -6.26 18.37 -2.63
C ALA A 367 -5.97 19.77 -3.21
N GLN A 368 -6.52 20.82 -2.59
CA GLN A 368 -6.37 22.22 -3.00
C GLN A 368 -4.95 22.79 -2.85
N GLY A 369 -4.01 21.99 -2.31
CA GLY A 369 -2.59 22.35 -2.14
C GLY A 369 -1.87 21.34 -1.27
N ALA A 370 -0.54 21.33 -1.37
CA ALA A 370 0.30 20.44 -0.57
C ALA A 370 0.17 20.74 0.93
N ARG A 371 0.18 19.70 1.76
CA ARG A 371 0.01 19.77 3.22
C ARG A 371 1.12 19.00 3.94
N VAL A 372 1.45 19.46 5.14
CA VAL A 372 2.13 18.64 6.14
C VAL A 372 1.11 17.64 6.65
N LEU A 373 1.37 16.36 6.49
CA LEU A 373 0.45 15.28 6.87
C LEU A 373 0.77 14.76 8.27
N GLY A 374 -0.25 14.21 8.93
CA GLY A 374 -0.13 13.61 10.25
C GLY A 374 -0.22 14.59 11.41
N ALA A 375 -0.49 14.03 12.58
CA ALA A 375 -0.47 14.71 13.89
C ALA A 375 0.61 14.09 14.77
N ILE A 376 1.25 14.91 15.63
CA ILE A 376 2.31 14.48 16.53
C ILE A 376 1.70 14.19 17.89
N TYR A 377 1.96 13.00 18.43
CA TYR A 377 1.62 12.57 19.78
C TYR A 377 2.93 12.42 20.57
N PRO A 378 3.22 13.36 21.50
CA PRO A 378 4.46 13.34 22.25
C PRO A 378 4.58 12.12 23.17
N ARG A 379 5.81 11.69 23.40
CA ARG A 379 6.17 10.67 24.40
C ARG A 379 5.99 11.12 25.83
#